data_55164134bd762bae7c4351a78b5eec8e
#
_entry.id   55164134bd762bae7c4351a78b5eec8e
#
_cell.length_a   1.000
_cell.length_b   1.000
_cell.length_c   1.000
_cell.angle_alpha   90.00
_cell.angle_beta   90.00
_cell.angle_gamma   90.00
#
_symmetry.space_group_name_H-M   'P 1'
#
loop_
_entity.id
_entity.type
_entity.pdbx_description
1 polymer ?
#
loop_
_entity_poly.entity_id
_entity_poly.type
_entity_poly.pdbx_seq_one_letter_code
_entity_poly.pdbx_strand_id
1 'polypeptide(L)'
;MVAPPPRLQLALAPTPILKLDRLSRRLGVEVHVKRDDLTGLLESGSKVRKLEFLVAEALQQGADTLVTCGTLQSNGCRAVAAVAARLGLRAVLVVRGARPEAYDGNLLLDRLLDARVRYCTDAEFARVDEVMETLAAEVRGAGGRPYLIPEGGANEVGALGYLECAVELTEQIHHGAPRFDAVVISAFTGGSQAGLLLGKRLAGLPGEIVGVPVARPAGEVREHVARTMGAAIRRYGFSIDVPEVIHLLDGYQAGDRAEAGDAELATLADLAREEGILLDPIYTARGFRGLVETLARDPKALGSRVCFVHTGGLFSLFPYRERLSRLIDRRG
;
A
#
# COMPACT_ATOMS: atom_id res chain seq x y z
N MET A 1 -4.34 -28.98 11.91
CA MET A 1 -4.34 -27.49 11.92
C MET A 1 -3.01 -27.04 11.37
N VAL A 2 -3.01 -26.20 10.33
CA VAL A 2 -1.78 -25.57 9.84
C VAL A 2 -1.34 -24.57 10.91
N ALA A 3 -0.04 -24.57 11.27
CA ALA A 3 0.48 -23.58 12.22
C ALA A 3 0.22 -22.15 11.71
N PRO A 4 -0.10 -21.18 12.60
CA PRO A 4 -0.28 -19.82 12.18
C PRO A 4 1.01 -19.32 11.49
N PRO A 5 0.89 -18.51 10.42
CA PRO A 5 2.07 -17.98 9.74
C PRO A 5 2.90 -17.12 10.70
N PRO A 6 4.25 -17.17 10.58
CA PRO A 6 5.12 -16.35 11.40
C PRO A 6 4.83 -14.87 11.20
N ARG A 7 4.84 -14.09 12.30
CA ARG A 7 4.57 -12.66 12.28
C ARG A 7 5.49 -11.92 13.24
N LEU A 8 6.02 -10.77 12.82
CA LEU A 8 6.66 -9.79 13.68
C LEU A 8 5.64 -8.72 14.11
N GLN A 9 5.85 -8.10 15.25
CA GLN A 9 5.08 -6.93 15.67
C GLN A 9 5.85 -5.65 15.31
N LEU A 10 5.58 -5.12 14.14
CA LEU A 10 6.23 -3.91 13.62
C LEU A 10 5.27 -2.73 13.55
N ALA A 11 4.02 -2.98 13.17
CA ALA A 11 2.99 -1.97 13.05
C ALA A 11 2.42 -1.55 14.40
N LEU A 12 2.13 -0.26 14.55
CA LEU A 12 1.29 0.27 15.61
C LEU A 12 -0.16 0.02 15.22
N ALA A 13 -0.74 -1.03 15.78
CA ALA A 13 -2.11 -1.45 15.53
C ALA A 13 -2.83 -1.69 16.90
N PRO A 14 -4.16 -1.53 16.98
CA PRO A 14 -5.07 -1.16 15.89
C PRO A 14 -4.93 0.31 15.46
N THR A 15 -5.00 0.58 14.14
CA THR A 15 -5.00 1.95 13.65
C THR A 15 -6.37 2.60 13.81
N PRO A 16 -6.45 3.94 14.04
CA PRO A 16 -7.74 4.61 14.25
C PRO A 16 -8.66 4.57 13.03
N ILE A 17 -9.96 4.62 13.30
CA ILE A 17 -11.00 4.92 12.32
C ILE A 17 -11.56 6.30 12.67
N LEU A 18 -11.47 7.25 11.74
CA LEU A 18 -11.95 8.63 11.92
C LEU A 18 -13.06 8.93 10.93
N LYS A 19 -14.11 9.62 11.39
CA LYS A 19 -15.13 10.17 10.50
C LYS A 19 -14.63 11.45 9.87
N LEU A 20 -14.88 11.62 8.58
CA LEU A 20 -14.60 12.84 7.82
C LEU A 20 -15.88 13.70 7.81
N ASP A 21 -16.08 14.51 8.84
CA ASP A 21 -17.36 15.16 9.09
C ASP A 21 -17.72 16.23 8.04
N ARG A 22 -16.77 17.04 7.60
CA ARG A 22 -17.02 18.09 6.61
C ARG A 22 -17.23 17.48 5.22
N LEU A 23 -16.40 16.51 4.85
CA LEU A 23 -16.54 15.76 3.61
C LEU A 23 -17.87 14.99 3.58
N SER A 24 -18.26 14.34 4.67
CA SER A 24 -19.52 13.59 4.78
C SER A 24 -20.72 14.50 4.54
N ARG A 25 -20.73 15.69 5.15
CA ARG A 25 -21.81 16.69 4.91
C ARG A 25 -21.86 17.16 3.45
N ARG A 26 -20.69 17.38 2.83
CA ARG A 26 -20.60 17.83 1.44
C ARG A 26 -21.10 16.77 0.45
N LEU A 27 -20.81 15.49 0.71
CA LEU A 27 -21.18 14.39 -0.18
C LEU A 27 -22.55 13.78 0.13
N GLY A 28 -23.14 14.07 1.29
CA GLY A 28 -24.39 13.43 1.72
C GLY A 28 -24.25 11.95 2.04
N VAL A 29 -23.02 11.48 2.29
CA VAL A 29 -22.66 10.09 2.59
C VAL A 29 -21.72 10.07 3.79
N GLU A 30 -21.88 9.14 4.70
CA GLU A 30 -21.00 9.01 5.85
C GLU A 30 -19.65 8.40 5.41
N VAL A 31 -18.61 9.23 5.36
CA VAL A 31 -17.25 8.81 4.95
C VAL A 31 -16.34 8.74 6.17
N HIS A 32 -15.66 7.61 6.31
CA HIS A 32 -14.64 7.35 7.32
C HIS A 32 -13.29 7.08 6.67
N VAL A 33 -12.22 7.24 7.45
CA VAL A 33 -10.87 6.88 7.06
C VAL A 33 -10.27 5.94 8.10
N LYS A 34 -9.77 4.78 7.63
CA LYS A 34 -8.90 3.89 8.40
C LYS A 34 -7.47 4.40 8.26
N ARG A 35 -6.87 4.85 9.35
CA ARG A 35 -5.60 5.59 9.39
C ARG A 35 -4.38 4.65 9.38
N ASP A 36 -4.27 3.83 8.32
CA ASP A 36 -3.08 2.98 8.15
C ASP A 36 -1.80 3.77 7.80
N ASP A 37 -1.91 5.06 7.53
CA ASP A 37 -0.78 5.99 7.51
C ASP A 37 -0.10 6.14 8.88
N LEU A 38 -0.77 5.78 9.98
CA LEU A 38 -0.28 5.87 11.35
C LEU A 38 0.28 4.53 11.88
N THR A 39 0.60 3.58 11.03
CA THR A 39 1.17 2.28 11.44
C THR A 39 2.58 2.39 12.04
N GLY A 40 3.18 3.56 12.05
CA GLY A 40 4.52 3.79 12.59
C GLY A 40 5.65 3.19 11.75
N LEU A 41 6.81 2.99 12.36
CA LEU A 41 8.04 2.52 11.73
C LEU A 41 8.44 3.38 10.52
N LEU A 42 8.88 4.61 10.82
CA LEU A 42 9.19 5.64 9.83
C LEU A 42 7.98 5.93 8.93
N GLU A 43 6.82 6.09 9.55
CA GLU A 43 5.52 6.40 8.96
C GLU A 43 5.23 5.56 7.71
N SER A 44 5.35 4.24 7.86
CA SER A 44 5.37 3.32 6.73
C SER A 44 4.03 3.13 6.02
N GLY A 45 2.92 3.23 6.73
CA GLY A 45 1.62 2.93 6.13
C GLY A 45 1.45 1.42 5.84
N SER A 46 0.78 1.10 4.76
CA SER A 46 0.39 -0.29 4.43
C SER A 46 1.55 -1.28 4.32
N LYS A 47 2.75 -0.80 4.06
CA LYS A 47 3.88 -1.69 3.79
C LYS A 47 4.36 -2.40 5.04
N VAL A 48 4.31 -1.75 6.20
CA VAL A 48 4.76 -2.38 7.45
C VAL A 48 3.91 -3.59 7.82
N ARG A 49 2.59 -3.54 7.62
CA ARG A 49 1.71 -4.70 7.85
C ARG A 49 2.12 -5.92 7.02
N LYS A 50 2.49 -5.72 5.77
CA LYS A 50 2.97 -6.80 4.88
C LYS A 50 4.33 -7.33 5.32
N LEU A 51 5.22 -6.40 5.72
CA LEU A 51 6.57 -6.76 6.16
C LEU A 51 6.57 -7.52 7.49
N GLU A 52 5.55 -7.41 8.33
CA GLU A 52 5.40 -8.25 9.52
C GLU A 52 5.47 -9.75 9.19
N PHE A 53 4.90 -10.16 8.06
CA PHE A 53 4.89 -11.55 7.60
C PHE A 53 6.09 -11.88 6.71
N LEU A 54 6.38 -11.03 5.72
CA LEU A 54 7.49 -11.25 4.77
C LEU A 54 8.84 -11.32 5.49
N VAL A 55 9.08 -10.43 6.45
CA VAL A 55 10.36 -10.41 7.17
C VAL A 55 10.40 -11.50 8.24
N ALA A 56 9.27 -11.87 8.85
CA ALA A 56 9.23 -13.03 9.72
C ALA A 56 9.63 -14.31 8.96
N GLU A 57 9.13 -14.51 7.75
CA GLU A 57 9.53 -15.61 6.88
C GLU A 57 11.02 -15.51 6.49
N ALA A 58 11.50 -14.32 6.13
CA ALA A 58 12.91 -14.10 5.81
C ALA A 58 13.83 -14.51 6.97
N LEU A 59 13.49 -14.12 8.19
CA LEU A 59 14.27 -14.50 9.39
C LEU A 59 14.22 -15.99 9.67
N GLN A 60 13.10 -16.67 9.47
CA GLN A 60 13.02 -18.13 9.58
C GLN A 60 13.91 -18.85 8.58
N GLN A 61 14.09 -18.27 7.38
CA GLN A 61 15.01 -18.76 6.36
C GLN A 61 16.46 -18.36 6.64
N GLY A 62 16.71 -17.63 7.74
CA GLY A 62 18.03 -17.15 8.14
C GLY A 62 18.56 -16.02 7.24
N ALA A 63 17.69 -15.26 6.58
CA ALA A 63 18.11 -14.15 5.73
C ALA A 63 18.81 -13.05 6.55
N ASP A 64 19.85 -12.46 5.96
CA ASP A 64 20.58 -11.30 6.49
C ASP A 64 20.46 -10.07 5.60
N THR A 65 19.85 -10.21 4.42
CA THR A 65 19.72 -9.17 3.42
C THR A 65 18.33 -9.22 2.80
N LEU A 66 17.62 -8.10 2.82
CA LEU A 66 16.33 -7.93 2.14
C LEU A 66 16.55 -7.25 0.79
N VAL A 67 16.03 -7.84 -0.27
CA VAL A 67 16.11 -7.29 -1.64
C VAL A 67 14.71 -6.95 -2.10
N THR A 68 14.47 -5.72 -2.59
CA THR A 68 13.16 -5.32 -3.13
C THR A 68 13.31 -4.30 -4.24
N CYS A 69 12.19 -3.92 -4.87
CA CYS A 69 12.19 -2.97 -5.98
C CYS A 69 11.07 -1.93 -5.88
N GLY A 70 11.21 -0.87 -6.66
CA GLY A 70 10.21 0.19 -6.78
C GLY A 70 10.70 1.40 -7.58
N THR A 71 9.93 2.48 -7.54
CA THR A 71 10.33 3.78 -8.12
C THR A 71 11.20 4.59 -7.14
N LEU A 72 11.74 5.73 -7.59
CA LEU A 72 12.49 6.68 -6.74
C LEU A 72 11.73 7.10 -5.47
N GLN A 73 10.40 7.15 -5.54
CA GLN A 73 9.53 7.51 -4.41
C GLN A 73 8.73 6.32 -3.86
N SER A 74 9.33 5.12 -3.91
CA SER A 74 8.68 3.90 -3.44
C SER A 74 8.51 3.87 -1.92
N ASN A 75 7.27 3.86 -1.46
CA ASN A 75 6.94 3.60 -0.05
C ASN A 75 7.31 2.18 0.39
N GLY A 76 7.40 1.23 -0.57
CA GLY A 76 7.84 -0.14 -0.32
C GLY A 76 9.32 -0.22 -0.02
N CYS A 77 10.17 0.43 -0.84
CA CYS A 77 11.62 0.50 -0.62
C CYS A 77 11.94 1.11 0.74
N ARG A 78 11.36 2.28 1.06
CA ARG A 78 11.55 2.92 2.37
C ARG A 78 11.17 2.02 3.53
N ALA A 79 10.03 1.35 3.46
CA ALA A 79 9.59 0.46 4.52
C ALA A 79 10.54 -0.73 4.69
N VAL A 80 11.03 -1.33 3.60
CA VAL A 80 12.03 -2.42 3.66
C VAL A 80 13.35 -1.91 4.26
N ALA A 81 13.83 -0.74 3.84
CA ALA A 81 15.03 -0.13 4.41
C ALA A 81 14.88 0.13 5.93
N ALA A 82 13.72 0.67 6.36
CA ALA A 82 13.44 0.94 7.77
C ALA A 82 13.37 -0.34 8.61
N VAL A 83 12.72 -1.39 8.11
CA VAL A 83 12.66 -2.69 8.81
C VAL A 83 14.04 -3.34 8.87
N ALA A 84 14.80 -3.31 7.78
CA ALA A 84 16.16 -3.83 7.73
C ALA A 84 17.05 -3.13 8.77
N ALA A 85 17.07 -1.81 8.80
CA ALA A 85 17.84 -1.03 9.77
C ALA A 85 17.43 -1.36 11.22
N ARG A 86 16.13 -1.44 11.51
CA ARG A 86 15.63 -1.79 12.85
C ARG A 86 16.05 -3.18 13.33
N LEU A 87 16.17 -4.14 12.41
CA LEU A 87 16.48 -5.55 12.72
C LEU A 87 17.94 -5.91 12.50
N GLY A 88 18.81 -4.95 12.14
CA GLY A 88 20.22 -5.19 11.86
C GLY A 88 20.45 -6.01 10.59
N LEU A 89 19.52 -5.96 9.63
CA LEU A 89 19.63 -6.59 8.31
C LEU A 89 20.15 -5.58 7.29
N ARG A 90 20.68 -6.09 6.18
CA ARG A 90 21.02 -5.26 5.02
C ARG A 90 19.80 -5.07 4.11
N ALA A 91 19.72 -3.92 3.45
CA ALA A 91 18.71 -3.64 2.43
C ALA A 91 19.38 -3.37 1.07
N VAL A 92 18.89 -4.03 0.02
CA VAL A 92 19.25 -3.79 -1.37
C VAL A 92 18.00 -3.41 -2.14
N LEU A 93 17.99 -2.21 -2.73
CA LEU A 93 16.82 -1.62 -3.39
C LEU A 93 17.11 -1.46 -4.89
N VAL A 94 16.32 -2.11 -5.74
CA VAL A 94 16.31 -1.90 -7.19
C VAL A 94 15.33 -0.77 -7.48
N VAL A 95 15.84 0.39 -7.91
CA VAL A 95 15.04 1.60 -8.06
C VAL A 95 14.98 2.02 -9.51
N ARG A 96 13.76 2.10 -10.06
CA ARG A 96 13.49 2.56 -11.43
C ARG A 96 13.77 4.05 -11.55
N GLY A 97 14.69 4.40 -12.44
CA GLY A 97 15.08 5.77 -12.76
C GLY A 97 16.57 6.01 -12.66
N ALA A 98 17.02 7.16 -13.13
CA ALA A 98 18.40 7.60 -13.00
C ALA A 98 18.71 8.09 -11.57
N ARG A 99 19.97 8.00 -11.17
CA ARG A 99 20.43 8.61 -9.92
C ARG A 99 20.21 10.13 -9.98
N PRO A 100 19.43 10.71 -9.05
CA PRO A 100 19.24 12.16 -9.03
C PRO A 100 20.48 12.88 -8.48
N GLU A 101 20.61 14.17 -8.80
CA GLU A 101 21.67 15.04 -8.25
C GLU A 101 21.50 15.24 -6.73
N ALA A 102 20.27 15.39 -6.28
CA ALA A 102 19.92 15.50 -4.87
C ALA A 102 18.86 14.47 -4.47
N TYR A 103 19.01 13.88 -3.29
CA TYR A 103 18.03 12.97 -2.75
C TYR A 103 16.88 13.73 -2.12
N ASP A 104 15.64 13.26 -2.32
CA ASP A 104 14.43 13.86 -1.77
C ASP A 104 13.41 12.77 -1.42
N GLY A 105 12.47 13.09 -0.53
CA GLY A 105 11.37 12.21 -0.16
C GLY A 105 11.81 10.83 0.33
N ASN A 106 11.21 9.78 -0.22
CA ASN A 106 11.52 8.40 0.16
C ASN A 106 12.97 8.00 -0.14
N LEU A 107 13.53 8.42 -1.27
CA LEU A 107 14.91 8.08 -1.63
C LEU A 107 15.94 8.68 -0.67
N LEU A 108 15.69 9.88 -0.13
CA LEU A 108 16.55 10.45 0.91
C LEU A 108 16.56 9.54 2.16
N LEU A 109 15.39 9.06 2.58
CA LEU A 109 15.28 8.18 3.73
C LEU A 109 15.92 6.81 3.48
N ASP A 110 15.77 6.25 2.28
CA ASP A 110 16.46 5.02 1.89
C ASP A 110 17.98 5.14 2.07
N ARG A 111 18.56 6.29 1.67
CA ARG A 111 19.98 6.56 1.80
C ARG A 111 20.42 6.83 3.25
N LEU A 112 19.59 7.50 4.04
CA LEU A 112 19.84 7.72 5.47
C LEU A 112 19.80 6.39 6.27
N LEU A 113 19.01 5.44 5.82
CA LEU A 113 18.89 4.10 6.40
C LEU A 113 19.98 3.12 5.88
N ASP A 114 21.00 3.64 5.19
CA ASP A 114 22.13 2.89 4.63
C ASP A 114 21.74 1.78 3.62
N ALA A 115 20.59 1.92 2.96
CA ALA A 115 20.20 0.97 1.92
C ALA A 115 21.12 1.08 0.69
N ARG A 116 21.59 -0.06 0.18
CA ARG A 116 22.26 -0.15 -1.12
C ARG A 116 21.24 0.05 -2.22
N VAL A 117 21.38 1.11 -3.02
CA VAL A 117 20.49 1.43 -4.14
C VAL A 117 21.14 1.10 -5.48
N ARG A 118 20.47 0.25 -6.28
CA ARG A 118 20.77 -0.04 -7.68
C ARG A 118 19.73 0.68 -8.55
N TYR A 119 20.16 1.72 -9.24
CA TYR A 119 19.32 2.41 -10.22
C TYR A 119 19.21 1.57 -11.49
N CYS A 120 18.02 1.53 -12.11
CA CYS A 120 17.76 0.77 -13.32
C CYS A 120 16.92 1.58 -14.33
N THR A 121 17.12 1.29 -15.60
CA THR A 121 16.34 1.84 -16.70
C THR A 121 14.93 1.25 -16.74
N ASP A 122 14.05 1.84 -17.54
CA ASP A 122 12.69 1.30 -17.77
C ASP A 122 12.74 -0.13 -18.36
N ALA A 123 13.70 -0.39 -19.27
CA ALA A 123 13.88 -1.71 -19.88
C ALA A 123 14.36 -2.77 -18.88
N GLU A 124 15.28 -2.41 -17.96
CA GLU A 124 15.70 -3.29 -16.87
C GLU A 124 14.54 -3.51 -15.87
N PHE A 125 13.77 -2.47 -15.55
CA PHE A 125 12.64 -2.59 -14.62
C PHE A 125 11.50 -3.44 -15.16
N ALA A 126 11.30 -3.49 -16.47
CA ALA A 126 10.36 -4.42 -17.09
C ALA A 126 10.71 -5.91 -16.81
N ARG A 127 11.97 -6.20 -16.45
CA ARG A 127 12.48 -7.51 -16.03
C ARG A 127 13.08 -7.46 -14.63
N VAL A 128 12.42 -6.70 -13.73
CA VAL A 128 12.97 -6.40 -12.40
C VAL A 128 13.23 -7.64 -11.56
N ASP A 129 12.45 -8.70 -11.73
CA ASP A 129 12.65 -9.96 -11.01
C ASP A 129 14.01 -10.61 -11.37
N GLU A 130 14.43 -10.54 -12.65
CA GLU A 130 15.76 -11.01 -13.08
C GLU A 130 16.90 -10.14 -12.49
N VAL A 131 16.66 -8.82 -12.42
CA VAL A 131 17.63 -7.88 -11.82
C VAL A 131 17.76 -8.14 -10.32
N MET A 132 16.65 -8.34 -9.61
CA MET A 132 16.67 -8.68 -8.18
C MET A 132 17.38 -10.02 -7.93
N GLU A 133 17.12 -11.03 -8.76
CA GLU A 133 17.79 -12.34 -8.62
C GLU A 133 19.31 -12.24 -8.89
N THR A 134 19.72 -11.42 -9.85
CA THR A 134 21.15 -11.15 -10.10
C THR A 134 21.83 -10.56 -8.85
N LEU A 135 21.20 -9.55 -8.22
CA LEU A 135 21.71 -8.94 -6.99
C LEU A 135 21.67 -9.93 -5.82
N ALA A 136 20.67 -10.78 -5.75
CA ALA A 136 20.60 -11.85 -4.76
C ALA A 136 21.74 -12.86 -4.96
N ALA A 137 22.10 -13.20 -6.20
CA ALA A 137 23.24 -14.03 -6.50
C ALA A 137 24.58 -13.38 -6.08
N GLU A 138 24.73 -12.07 -6.30
CA GLU A 138 25.90 -11.32 -5.78
C GLU A 138 25.99 -11.41 -4.25
N VAL A 139 24.87 -11.22 -3.54
CA VAL A 139 24.81 -11.34 -2.08
C VAL A 139 25.20 -12.73 -1.62
N ARG A 140 24.69 -13.79 -2.27
CA ARG A 140 25.07 -15.19 -1.98
C ARG A 140 26.55 -15.44 -2.25
N GLY A 141 27.08 -14.93 -3.37
CA GLY A 141 28.51 -15.05 -3.71
C GLY A 141 29.44 -14.37 -2.68
N ALA A 142 28.95 -13.37 -1.98
CA ALA A 142 29.63 -12.70 -0.87
C ALA A 142 29.37 -13.38 0.50
N GLY A 143 28.73 -14.55 0.53
CA GLY A 143 28.44 -15.31 1.76
C GLY A 143 27.18 -14.86 2.51
N GLY A 144 26.39 -13.96 1.93
CA GLY A 144 25.13 -13.50 2.52
C GLY A 144 23.92 -14.37 2.14
N ARG A 145 22.81 -14.14 2.82
CA ARG A 145 21.53 -14.85 2.63
C ARG A 145 20.42 -13.85 2.26
N PRO A 146 20.19 -13.62 0.96
CA PRO A 146 19.17 -12.68 0.52
C PRO A 146 17.77 -13.29 0.60
N TYR A 147 16.78 -12.44 0.93
CA TYR A 147 15.34 -12.71 0.77
C TYR A 147 14.73 -11.68 -0.17
N LEU A 148 14.05 -12.14 -1.23
CA LEU A 148 13.45 -11.28 -2.24
C LEU A 148 12.03 -10.93 -1.85
N ILE A 149 11.75 -9.64 -1.77
CA ILE A 149 10.41 -9.09 -1.51
C ILE A 149 9.91 -8.49 -2.82
N PRO A 150 8.82 -8.99 -3.42
CA PRO A 150 8.30 -8.48 -4.68
C PRO A 150 7.82 -7.03 -4.56
N GLU A 151 7.62 -6.36 -5.69
CA GLU A 151 7.16 -4.97 -5.73
C GLU A 151 5.95 -4.75 -4.81
N GLY A 152 6.08 -3.82 -3.87
CA GLY A 152 5.04 -3.51 -2.90
C GLY A 152 4.68 -4.64 -1.92
N GLY A 153 5.50 -5.69 -1.82
CA GLY A 153 5.23 -6.86 -0.99
C GLY A 153 3.94 -7.59 -1.41
N ALA A 154 3.69 -7.67 -2.72
CA ALA A 154 2.42 -8.13 -3.25
C ALA A 154 2.48 -9.61 -3.68
N ASN A 155 2.58 -10.49 -2.71
CA ASN A 155 2.43 -11.94 -2.85
C ASN A 155 1.50 -12.49 -1.76
N GLU A 156 1.34 -13.81 -1.72
CA GLU A 156 0.47 -14.50 -0.75
C GLU A 156 0.90 -14.30 0.71
N VAL A 157 2.20 -14.11 0.97
CA VAL A 157 2.71 -13.83 2.33
C VAL A 157 2.38 -12.41 2.74
N GLY A 158 2.70 -11.43 1.89
CA GLY A 158 2.42 -10.03 2.17
C GLY A 158 0.92 -9.72 2.25
N ALA A 159 0.07 -10.47 1.56
CA ALA A 159 -1.39 -10.32 1.65
C ALA A 159 -1.92 -10.54 3.06
N LEU A 160 -1.25 -11.36 3.88
CA LEU A 160 -1.63 -11.61 5.27
C LEU A 160 -1.66 -10.33 6.11
N GLY A 161 -0.81 -9.35 5.81
CA GLY A 161 -0.83 -8.06 6.50
C GLY A 161 -2.15 -7.31 6.36
N TYR A 162 -2.84 -7.49 5.24
CA TYR A 162 -4.18 -6.91 5.02
C TYR A 162 -5.32 -7.86 5.35
N LEU A 163 -5.08 -9.17 5.43
CA LEU A 163 -5.97 -10.10 6.12
C LEU A 163 -6.10 -9.67 7.60
N GLU A 164 -5.00 -9.41 8.29
CA GLU A 164 -4.99 -8.90 9.66
C GLU A 164 -5.67 -7.53 9.79
N CYS A 165 -5.52 -6.64 8.81
CA CYS A 165 -6.25 -5.37 8.80
C CYS A 165 -7.76 -5.58 8.75
N ALA A 166 -8.25 -6.58 7.99
CA ALA A 166 -9.67 -6.90 7.94
C ALA A 166 -10.16 -7.54 9.25
N VAL A 167 -9.36 -8.39 9.90
CA VAL A 167 -9.63 -8.91 11.25
C VAL A 167 -9.75 -7.74 12.23
N GLU A 168 -8.78 -6.84 12.24
CA GLU A 168 -8.77 -5.64 13.09
C GLU A 168 -10.00 -4.76 12.88
N LEU A 169 -10.39 -4.51 11.60
CA LEU A 169 -11.63 -3.79 11.29
C LEU A 169 -12.87 -4.49 11.85
N THR A 170 -12.94 -5.81 11.73
CA THR A 170 -14.06 -6.60 12.25
C THR A 170 -14.13 -6.49 13.77
N GLU A 171 -13.01 -6.59 14.46
CA GLU A 171 -12.92 -6.39 15.91
C GLU A 171 -13.31 -4.99 16.33
N GLN A 172 -12.83 -3.95 15.63
CA GLN A 172 -13.23 -2.57 15.90
C GLN A 172 -14.74 -2.36 15.74
N ILE A 173 -15.36 -2.98 14.73
CA ILE A 173 -16.82 -2.94 14.53
C ILE A 173 -17.55 -3.65 15.70
N HIS A 174 -17.06 -4.78 16.17
CA HIS A 174 -17.61 -5.47 17.33
C HIS A 174 -17.49 -4.64 18.62
N HIS A 175 -16.48 -3.78 18.73
CA HIS A 175 -16.26 -2.88 19.85
C HIS A 175 -16.88 -1.47 19.67
N GLY A 176 -17.80 -1.32 18.73
CA GLY A 176 -18.61 -0.09 18.59
C GLY A 176 -18.21 0.84 17.44
N ALA A 177 -17.19 0.53 16.64
CA ALA A 177 -16.98 1.24 15.41
C ALA A 177 -18.15 0.98 14.43
N PRO A 178 -18.45 1.92 13.52
CA PRO A 178 -19.56 1.76 12.60
C PRO A 178 -19.33 0.62 11.60
N ARG A 179 -20.41 -0.04 11.19
CA ARG A 179 -20.39 -0.98 10.07
C ARG A 179 -20.35 -0.18 8.76
N PHE A 180 -19.52 -0.64 7.81
CA PHE A 180 -19.37 -0.02 6.51
C PHE A 180 -20.06 -0.84 5.42
N ASP A 181 -20.70 -0.14 4.46
CA ASP A 181 -21.27 -0.76 3.26
C ASP A 181 -20.15 -1.06 2.24
N ALA A 182 -19.10 -0.23 2.24
CA ALA A 182 -17.89 -0.47 1.44
C ALA A 182 -16.61 -0.04 2.18
N VAL A 183 -15.55 -0.83 2.00
CA VAL A 183 -14.16 -0.49 2.37
C VAL A 183 -13.38 -0.29 1.07
N VAL A 184 -12.93 0.94 0.85
CA VAL A 184 -12.27 1.37 -0.40
C VAL A 184 -10.77 1.49 -0.17
N ILE A 185 -9.96 0.97 -1.08
CA ILE A 185 -8.50 1.01 -1.00
C ILE A 185 -7.86 1.29 -2.36
N SER A 186 -6.78 2.08 -2.37
CA SER A 186 -5.95 2.26 -3.57
C SER A 186 -5.27 0.94 -3.96
N ALA A 187 -5.42 0.52 -5.20
CA ALA A 187 -4.88 -0.72 -5.74
C ALA A 187 -3.81 -0.44 -6.82
N PHE A 188 -2.54 -0.55 -6.45
CA PHE A 188 -1.41 -0.52 -7.39
C PHE A 188 -1.17 -1.92 -7.97
N THR A 189 -0.69 -2.83 -7.13
CA THR A 189 -0.53 -4.26 -7.47
C THR A 189 -1.75 -5.11 -7.08
N GLY A 190 -2.65 -4.61 -6.23
CA GLY A 190 -3.80 -5.36 -5.72
C GLY A 190 -3.54 -6.22 -4.48
N GLY A 191 -2.28 -6.40 -4.04
CA GLY A 191 -1.97 -7.28 -2.91
C GLY A 191 -2.63 -6.90 -1.57
N SER A 192 -2.89 -5.61 -1.32
CA SER A 192 -3.63 -5.18 -0.12
C SER A 192 -5.12 -5.48 -0.24
N GLN A 193 -5.71 -5.30 -1.43
CA GLN A 193 -7.10 -5.67 -1.69
C GLN A 193 -7.29 -7.19 -1.56
N ALA A 194 -6.33 -7.99 -2.06
CA ALA A 194 -6.36 -9.44 -1.88
C ALA A 194 -6.39 -9.83 -0.39
N GLY A 195 -5.57 -9.20 0.44
CA GLY A 195 -5.57 -9.43 1.88
C GLY A 195 -6.89 -9.04 2.57
N LEU A 196 -7.45 -7.87 2.23
CA LEU A 196 -8.77 -7.47 2.75
C LEU A 196 -9.88 -8.46 2.35
N LEU A 197 -9.86 -8.97 1.12
CA LEU A 197 -10.82 -9.97 0.64
C LEU A 197 -10.66 -11.32 1.36
N LEU A 198 -9.42 -11.75 1.62
CA LEU A 198 -9.15 -12.93 2.45
C LEU A 198 -9.74 -12.75 3.86
N GLY A 199 -9.43 -11.63 4.51
CA GLY A 199 -9.92 -11.33 5.84
C GLY A 199 -11.43 -11.14 5.90
N LYS A 200 -12.05 -10.52 4.87
CA LYS A 200 -13.51 -10.44 4.75
C LYS A 200 -14.14 -11.83 4.83
N ARG A 201 -13.59 -12.80 4.08
CA ARG A 201 -14.10 -14.17 4.04
C ARG A 201 -13.85 -14.94 5.33
N LEU A 202 -12.70 -14.74 5.96
CA LEU A 202 -12.28 -15.51 7.15
C LEU A 202 -12.80 -14.92 8.46
N ALA A 203 -12.85 -13.60 8.59
CA ALA A 203 -13.29 -12.90 9.80
C ALA A 203 -14.72 -12.35 9.72
N GLY A 204 -15.39 -12.46 8.58
CA GLY A 204 -16.76 -11.97 8.42
C GLY A 204 -16.86 -10.43 8.37
N LEU A 205 -15.85 -9.73 7.85
CA LEU A 205 -15.91 -8.26 7.69
C LEU A 205 -17.11 -7.88 6.82
N PRO A 206 -18.05 -7.06 7.31
CA PRO A 206 -19.22 -6.63 6.55
C PRO A 206 -18.84 -5.65 5.43
N GLY A 207 -19.76 -5.48 4.47
CA GLY A 207 -19.61 -4.55 3.34
C GLY A 207 -18.73 -5.07 2.23
N GLU A 208 -18.61 -4.31 1.15
CA GLU A 208 -17.83 -4.69 -0.02
C GLU A 208 -16.39 -4.14 0.05
N ILE A 209 -15.42 -4.93 -0.44
CA ILE A 209 -14.04 -4.48 -0.60
C ILE A 209 -13.85 -3.97 -2.02
N VAL A 210 -13.60 -2.69 -2.16
CA VAL A 210 -13.52 -2.00 -3.46
C VAL A 210 -12.11 -1.45 -3.67
N GLY A 211 -11.43 -1.91 -4.71
CA GLY A 211 -10.12 -1.38 -5.13
C GLY A 211 -10.29 -0.20 -6.07
N VAL A 212 -9.40 0.78 -5.98
CA VAL A 212 -9.26 1.83 -6.99
C VAL A 212 -7.92 1.61 -7.71
N PRO A 213 -7.91 1.09 -8.95
CA PRO A 213 -6.68 0.95 -9.72
C PRO A 213 -6.01 2.31 -9.94
N VAL A 214 -4.74 2.45 -9.54
CA VAL A 214 -4.05 3.76 -9.57
C VAL A 214 -2.97 3.87 -10.64
N ALA A 215 -2.51 2.75 -11.19
CA ALA A 215 -1.49 2.72 -12.23
C ALA A 215 -1.79 1.71 -13.34
N ARG A 216 -1.98 0.44 -12.99
CA ARG A 216 -2.21 -0.66 -13.93
C ARG A 216 -3.66 -0.72 -14.38
N PRO A 217 -3.95 -1.27 -15.57
CA PRO A 217 -5.32 -1.54 -16.02
C PRO A 217 -6.12 -2.37 -15.00
N ALA A 218 -7.41 -2.10 -14.88
CA ALA A 218 -8.28 -2.79 -13.92
C ALA A 218 -8.29 -4.32 -14.11
N GLY A 219 -8.20 -4.79 -15.35
CA GLY A 219 -8.09 -6.23 -15.65
C GLY A 219 -6.88 -6.87 -15.00
N GLU A 220 -5.71 -6.28 -15.16
CA GLU A 220 -4.45 -6.77 -14.57
C GLU A 220 -4.49 -6.76 -13.03
N VAL A 221 -5.06 -5.69 -12.43
CA VAL A 221 -5.24 -5.62 -10.98
C VAL A 221 -6.15 -6.75 -10.50
N ARG A 222 -7.27 -6.99 -11.19
CA ARG A 222 -8.22 -8.06 -10.86
C ARG A 222 -7.56 -9.44 -10.91
N GLU A 223 -6.83 -9.72 -11.98
CA GLU A 223 -6.09 -10.97 -12.13
C GLU A 223 -5.03 -11.16 -11.03
N HIS A 224 -4.29 -10.09 -10.71
CA HIS A 224 -3.27 -10.16 -9.66
C HIS A 224 -3.90 -10.39 -8.28
N VAL A 225 -5.02 -9.73 -7.96
CA VAL A 225 -5.79 -9.96 -6.73
C VAL A 225 -6.22 -11.44 -6.65
N ALA A 226 -6.83 -11.96 -7.72
CA ALA A 226 -7.30 -13.35 -7.76
C ALA A 226 -6.14 -14.34 -7.59
N ARG A 227 -5.03 -14.15 -8.29
CA ARG A 227 -3.83 -15.00 -8.17
C ARG A 227 -3.25 -14.99 -6.76
N THR A 228 -3.13 -13.79 -6.16
CA THR A 228 -2.59 -13.62 -4.80
C THR A 228 -3.48 -14.32 -3.77
N MET A 229 -4.81 -14.16 -3.87
CA MET A 229 -5.76 -14.86 -3.02
C MET A 229 -5.64 -16.38 -3.19
N GLY A 230 -5.67 -16.87 -4.43
CA GLY A 230 -5.57 -18.30 -4.72
C GLY A 230 -4.26 -18.90 -4.20
N ALA A 231 -3.14 -18.19 -4.31
CA ALA A 231 -1.86 -18.61 -3.75
C ALA A 231 -1.90 -18.69 -2.21
N ALA A 232 -2.48 -17.68 -1.53
CA ALA A 232 -2.63 -17.68 -0.08
C ALA A 232 -3.55 -18.82 0.40
N ILE A 233 -4.70 -19.02 -0.26
CA ILE A 233 -5.63 -20.10 0.04
C ILE A 233 -4.93 -21.47 -0.02
N ARG A 234 -4.19 -21.73 -1.09
CA ARG A 234 -3.45 -23.00 -1.21
C ARG A 234 -2.33 -23.15 -0.19
N ARG A 235 -1.54 -22.08 0.02
CA ARG A 235 -0.39 -22.11 0.93
C ARG A 235 -0.76 -22.33 2.37
N TYR A 236 -1.83 -21.66 2.82
CA TYR A 236 -2.25 -21.68 4.23
C TYR A 236 -3.45 -22.58 4.52
N GLY A 237 -3.98 -23.27 3.51
CA GLY A 237 -5.09 -24.19 3.67
C GLY A 237 -6.39 -23.53 4.11
N PHE A 238 -6.66 -22.31 3.65
CA PHE A 238 -7.91 -21.60 3.99
C PHE A 238 -9.10 -22.28 3.31
N SER A 239 -10.17 -22.52 4.05
CA SER A 239 -11.41 -23.13 3.55
C SER A 239 -12.36 -22.06 2.99
N ILE A 240 -11.89 -21.30 2.00
CA ILE A 240 -12.62 -20.25 1.30
C ILE A 240 -12.27 -20.28 -0.18
N ASP A 241 -13.10 -19.65 -1.02
CA ASP A 241 -12.86 -19.50 -2.44
C ASP A 241 -12.51 -18.05 -2.81
N VAL A 242 -11.80 -17.88 -3.92
CA VAL A 242 -11.63 -16.58 -4.57
C VAL A 242 -13.02 -16.11 -5.04
N PRO A 243 -13.44 -14.85 -4.72
CA PRO A 243 -14.74 -14.37 -5.14
C PRO A 243 -14.83 -14.27 -6.69
N GLU A 244 -15.99 -14.58 -7.23
CA GLU A 244 -16.25 -14.44 -8.69
C GLU A 244 -16.11 -12.99 -9.15
N VAL A 245 -16.52 -12.04 -8.30
CA VAL A 245 -16.45 -10.62 -8.59
C VAL A 245 -15.46 -9.94 -7.64
N ILE A 246 -14.48 -9.25 -8.20
CA ILE A 246 -13.55 -8.35 -7.50
C ILE A 246 -13.91 -6.93 -7.92
N HIS A 247 -14.49 -6.17 -6.98
CA HIS A 247 -14.99 -4.83 -7.24
C HIS A 247 -13.86 -3.82 -7.39
N LEU A 248 -13.89 -3.04 -8.47
CA LEU A 248 -12.93 -2.00 -8.79
C LEU A 248 -13.66 -0.73 -9.27
N LEU A 249 -13.22 0.44 -8.79
CA LEU A 249 -13.58 1.74 -9.39
C LEU A 249 -12.54 2.06 -10.45
N ASP A 250 -12.91 1.88 -11.71
CA ASP A 250 -12.02 2.05 -12.86
C ASP A 250 -11.97 3.50 -13.37
N GLY A 251 -10.97 3.81 -14.21
CA GLY A 251 -10.83 5.12 -14.86
C GLY A 251 -9.89 6.09 -14.13
N TYR A 252 -9.13 5.63 -13.13
CA TYR A 252 -8.24 6.48 -12.33
C TYR A 252 -6.74 6.17 -12.52
N GLN A 253 -6.39 5.31 -13.46
CA GLN A 253 -5.01 4.88 -13.69
C GLN A 253 -4.14 5.98 -14.33
N ALA A 254 -2.91 6.12 -13.86
CA ALA A 254 -1.92 7.06 -14.43
C ALA A 254 -0.88 6.40 -15.35
N GLY A 255 -1.04 5.13 -15.66
CA GLY A 255 0.00 4.34 -16.34
C GLY A 255 1.16 3.96 -15.42
N ASP A 256 2.15 3.29 -15.97
CA ASP A 256 3.23 2.60 -15.24
C ASP A 256 4.11 3.47 -14.33
N ARG A 257 4.22 4.76 -14.60
CA ARG A 257 5.02 5.69 -13.77
C ARG A 257 4.26 6.20 -12.55
N ALA A 258 2.94 6.08 -12.57
CA ALA A 258 2.05 6.51 -11.48
C ALA A 258 2.29 7.96 -10.98
N GLU A 259 2.75 8.87 -11.86
CA GLU A 259 2.98 10.26 -11.49
C GLU A 259 1.67 10.98 -11.15
N ALA A 260 1.71 11.87 -10.16
CA ALA A 260 0.55 12.65 -9.78
C ALA A 260 0.25 13.76 -10.80
N GLY A 261 -1.00 13.84 -11.24
CA GLY A 261 -1.54 14.95 -12.02
C GLY A 261 -2.04 16.11 -11.13
N ASP A 262 -2.53 17.18 -11.76
CA ASP A 262 -3.07 18.32 -11.02
C ASP A 262 -4.35 17.96 -10.25
N ALA A 263 -5.13 17.00 -10.75
CA ALA A 263 -6.34 16.53 -10.09
C ALA A 263 -6.02 15.82 -8.76
N GLU A 264 -4.95 15.00 -8.71
CA GLU A 264 -4.51 14.35 -7.48
C GLU A 264 -3.99 15.38 -6.46
N LEU A 265 -3.18 16.35 -6.93
CA LEU A 265 -2.67 17.43 -6.07
C LEU A 265 -3.80 18.30 -5.52
N ALA A 266 -4.83 18.56 -6.34
CA ALA A 266 -6.04 19.29 -5.91
C ALA A 266 -6.81 18.48 -4.85
N THR A 267 -7.06 17.20 -5.07
CA THR A 267 -7.76 16.31 -4.12
C THR A 267 -7.01 16.23 -2.77
N LEU A 268 -5.69 16.13 -2.81
CA LEU A 268 -4.84 16.14 -1.62
C LEU A 268 -4.99 17.47 -0.86
N ALA A 269 -4.89 18.60 -1.55
CA ALA A 269 -5.02 19.93 -0.94
C ALA A 269 -6.41 20.16 -0.37
N ASP A 270 -7.46 19.70 -1.05
CA ASP A 270 -8.84 19.83 -0.60
C ASP A 270 -9.09 19.03 0.69
N LEU A 271 -8.64 17.75 0.75
CA LEU A 271 -8.77 16.94 1.97
C LEU A 271 -7.96 17.52 3.13
N ALA A 272 -6.75 18.03 2.86
CA ALA A 272 -5.91 18.67 3.87
C ALA A 272 -6.61 19.88 4.49
N ARG A 273 -7.27 20.73 3.68
CA ARG A 273 -8.02 21.91 4.14
C ARG A 273 -9.35 21.54 4.80
N GLU A 274 -9.99 20.49 4.32
CA GLU A 274 -11.31 20.08 4.79
C GLU A 274 -11.23 19.27 6.10
N GLU A 275 -10.29 18.34 6.20
CA GLU A 275 -10.25 17.36 7.30
C GLU A 275 -8.89 17.30 8.04
N GLY A 276 -7.88 18.07 7.63
CA GLY A 276 -6.55 18.06 8.24
C GLY A 276 -5.77 16.76 7.99
N ILE A 277 -6.09 16.01 6.93
CA ILE A 277 -5.45 14.75 6.57
C ILE A 277 -4.66 14.92 5.27
N LEU A 278 -3.40 14.48 5.29
CA LEU A 278 -2.52 14.53 4.13
C LEU A 278 -2.46 13.17 3.44
N LEU A 279 -2.83 13.13 2.16
CA LEU A 279 -2.64 11.96 1.29
C LEU A 279 -1.24 11.98 0.65
N ASP A 280 -0.78 10.85 0.16
CA ASP A 280 0.34 10.84 -0.78
C ASP A 280 -0.17 11.19 -2.20
N PRO A 281 0.61 11.91 -3.01
CA PRO A 281 0.15 12.36 -4.33
C PRO A 281 -0.03 11.21 -5.33
N ILE A 282 0.71 10.12 -5.18
CA ILE A 282 0.82 9.06 -6.20
C ILE A 282 -0.31 8.03 -6.09
N TYR A 283 -0.54 7.51 -4.89
CA TYR A 283 -1.45 6.38 -4.66
C TYR A 283 -2.73 6.79 -3.95
N THR A 284 -2.61 7.36 -2.73
CA THR A 284 -3.79 7.61 -1.88
C THR A 284 -4.63 8.78 -2.38
N ALA A 285 -4.02 9.84 -2.90
CA ALA A 285 -4.77 10.94 -3.50
C ALA A 285 -5.59 10.48 -4.71
N ARG A 286 -5.01 9.61 -5.55
CA ARG A 286 -5.72 9.05 -6.71
C ARG A 286 -6.84 8.11 -6.30
N GLY A 287 -6.58 7.20 -5.37
CA GLY A 287 -7.63 6.31 -4.85
C GLY A 287 -8.74 7.06 -4.15
N PHE A 288 -8.40 8.10 -3.38
CA PHE A 288 -9.38 8.95 -2.71
C PHE A 288 -10.17 9.81 -3.69
N ARG A 289 -9.54 10.32 -4.76
CA ARG A 289 -10.23 10.98 -5.86
C ARG A 289 -11.29 10.06 -6.48
N GLY A 290 -10.94 8.81 -6.72
CA GLY A 290 -11.88 7.81 -7.23
C GLY A 290 -13.09 7.63 -6.33
N LEU A 291 -12.88 7.56 -5.02
CA LEU A 291 -13.97 7.52 -4.04
C LEU A 291 -14.83 8.79 -4.10
N VAL A 292 -14.22 9.98 -3.98
CA VAL A 292 -14.95 11.26 -3.91
C VAL A 292 -15.74 11.52 -5.19
N GLU A 293 -15.15 11.33 -6.37
CA GLU A 293 -15.85 11.53 -7.64
C GLU A 293 -16.99 10.53 -7.86
N THR A 294 -16.83 9.28 -7.39
CA THR A 294 -17.90 8.28 -7.45
C THR A 294 -19.08 8.69 -6.59
N LEU A 295 -18.84 9.07 -5.34
CA LEU A 295 -19.89 9.51 -4.41
C LEU A 295 -20.52 10.85 -4.82
N ALA A 296 -19.76 11.75 -5.45
CA ALA A 296 -20.30 13.01 -5.97
C ALA A 296 -21.25 12.80 -7.17
N ARG A 297 -21.00 11.77 -7.99
CA ARG A 297 -21.88 11.39 -9.11
C ARG A 297 -23.12 10.63 -8.65
N ASP A 298 -22.94 9.70 -7.73
CA ASP A 298 -24.02 8.91 -7.12
C ASP A 298 -23.68 8.63 -5.65
N PRO A 299 -24.31 9.36 -4.72
CA PRO A 299 -24.10 9.15 -3.27
C PRO A 299 -24.44 7.75 -2.78
N LYS A 300 -25.20 6.96 -3.55
CA LYS A 300 -25.58 5.58 -3.18
C LYS A 300 -24.72 4.50 -3.81
N ALA A 301 -23.79 4.86 -4.69
CA ALA A 301 -22.97 3.92 -5.45
C ALA A 301 -22.20 2.90 -4.58
N LEU A 302 -21.84 3.30 -3.35
CA LEU A 302 -21.08 2.49 -2.41
C LEU A 302 -21.81 2.27 -1.06
N GLY A 303 -23.12 2.53 -1.04
CA GLY A 303 -23.94 2.51 0.17
C GLY A 303 -23.96 3.84 0.92
N SER A 304 -24.43 3.83 2.15
CA SER A 304 -24.64 5.02 3.00
C SER A 304 -23.43 5.35 3.90
N ARG A 305 -22.56 4.39 4.10
CA ARG A 305 -21.38 4.52 4.98
C ARG A 305 -20.16 3.82 4.38
N VAL A 306 -19.12 4.59 4.11
CA VAL A 306 -17.93 4.13 3.40
C VAL A 306 -16.67 4.38 4.23
N CYS A 307 -15.74 3.42 4.24
CA CYS A 307 -14.42 3.57 4.85
C CYS A 307 -13.32 3.56 3.78
N PHE A 308 -12.53 4.62 3.71
CA PHE A 308 -11.31 4.65 2.91
C PHE A 308 -10.11 4.19 3.73
N VAL A 309 -9.32 3.24 3.22
CA VAL A 309 -8.07 2.83 3.85
C VAL A 309 -6.95 3.74 3.39
N HIS A 310 -6.50 4.62 4.26
CA HIS A 310 -5.37 5.52 4.00
C HIS A 310 -4.05 4.77 4.20
N THR A 311 -3.44 4.34 3.11
CA THR A 311 -2.28 3.44 3.10
C THR A 311 -0.92 4.15 3.34
N GLY A 312 -0.91 5.42 3.72
CA GLY A 312 0.31 6.19 4.03
C GLY A 312 0.95 6.81 2.80
N GLY A 313 2.24 7.13 2.89
CA GLY A 313 3.03 7.64 1.77
C GLY A 313 3.44 9.11 1.89
N LEU A 314 3.37 9.71 3.09
CA LEU A 314 3.61 11.14 3.33
C LEU A 314 4.89 11.67 2.67
N PHE A 315 5.99 10.93 2.72
CA PHE A 315 7.28 11.41 2.22
C PHE A 315 7.34 11.60 0.71
N SER A 316 6.48 10.94 -0.06
CA SER A 316 6.37 11.16 -1.50
C SER A 316 5.75 12.52 -1.86
N LEU A 317 5.27 13.28 -0.87
CA LEU A 317 4.76 14.64 -1.03
C LEU A 317 5.88 15.64 -1.41
N PHE A 318 7.05 15.52 -0.78
CA PHE A 318 8.11 16.52 -0.86
C PHE A 318 8.68 16.73 -2.27
N PRO A 319 8.87 15.73 -3.11
CA PRO A 319 9.23 15.94 -4.52
C PRO A 319 8.22 16.77 -5.33
N TYR A 320 6.99 16.90 -4.86
CA TYR A 320 5.95 17.72 -5.49
C TYR A 320 5.84 19.14 -4.92
N ARG A 321 6.74 19.57 -4.02
CA ARG A 321 6.67 20.85 -3.29
C ARG A 321 6.45 22.06 -4.20
N GLU A 322 7.15 22.16 -5.33
CA GLU A 322 7.02 23.28 -6.25
C GLU A 322 5.64 23.34 -6.94
N ARG A 323 5.11 22.18 -7.32
CA ARG A 323 3.75 22.08 -7.90
C ARG A 323 2.68 22.40 -6.86
N LEU A 324 2.86 21.93 -5.63
CA LEU A 324 1.96 22.22 -4.50
C LEU A 324 2.01 23.69 -4.12
N SER A 325 3.18 24.33 -4.06
CA SER A 325 3.30 25.77 -3.82
C SER A 325 2.53 26.57 -4.85
N ARG A 326 2.75 26.29 -6.15
CA ARG A 326 1.96 26.96 -7.22
C ARG A 326 0.46 26.74 -7.12
N LEU A 327 0.02 25.55 -6.66
CA LEU A 327 -1.40 25.26 -6.46
C LEU A 327 -1.99 26.06 -5.29
N ILE A 328 -1.22 26.20 -4.20
CA ILE A 328 -1.61 26.97 -3.00
C ILE A 328 -1.75 28.43 -3.36
N ASP A 329 -0.76 29.02 -4.04
CA ASP A 329 -0.72 30.43 -4.42
C ASP A 329 -1.87 30.82 -5.39
N ARG A 330 -2.32 29.91 -6.26
CA ARG A 330 -3.46 30.15 -7.17
C ARG A 330 -4.82 30.13 -6.47
N ARG A 331 -4.90 29.56 -5.27
CA ARG A 331 -6.17 29.37 -4.52
C ARG A 331 -6.27 30.30 -3.29
N GLY A 332 -5.23 31.05 -2.96
CA GLY A 332 -5.20 32.13 -1.95
C GLY A 332 -5.52 33.45 -2.60
#